data_53aa422acc2d75b7747d82bc72ef52f6
#
_entry.id   53aa422acc2d75b7747d82bc72ef52f6
#
_cell.length_a   1.000
_cell.length_b   1.000
_cell.length_c   1.000
_cell.angle_alpha   90.00
_cell.angle_beta   90.00
_cell.angle_gamma   90.00
#
_symmetry.space_group_name_H-M   'P 1'
#
loop_
_entity.id
_entity.type
_entity.pdbx_description
1 polymer ?
#
loop_
_entity_poly.entity_id
_entity_poly.type
_entity_poly.pdbx_seq_one_letter_code
_entity_poly.pdbx_strand_id
1 'polypeptide(L)'
;MYYKNGTKLSGKLLDNNSNPIINQTVSININGMSYNKITDSNGTFGMNINLDPNVYNFTVAYNGSDIYNPALKNAKVTILSVIESNDLVKYYRNESQYYATFLDEKGNPIANNTAVTFNINGVFYTQYTNENGTAKLNIQLYPKKYIITAIHPKGEKKGYTIDVLPTIVSKDLVKYYKNESQYYATFLDKQGNPIANNTAVTFNINGVFYTQYTNENGTAKLNINLNPGNYIITAMHPDGLQTGNNVFVNKTLITYDISQPCNKTGTATFTAEVLDGQGRPLGNASVTFLIAGKVLTKLTDEKGIAFINIKAYPGVYTITTTYNGYSVGKTLEIYNNETGFKRYNLGSNENGTVYLYKSIGNTSSKVRVAYIIGVHVTENAVHKALFDELTKKSGELNYCYDIYKINVTPIGKPIDDINRMRGQLLGRDYVVPEAIKNNYSLVVDVHSNQGGAYVITNFAFAPAQDNVSKAIATKIINDNPGLKEYFPASQTSPPYVTLPIQKSGTPTAVSYTHLTLPTTERV
;
A
#
# COMPACT_ATOMS: atom_id res chain seq x y z
N MET A 1 18.04 -12.45 43.09
CA MET A 1 19.05 -13.44 42.66
C MET A 1 19.45 -13.17 41.21
N TYR A 2 20.68 -13.46 40.84
CA TYR A 2 21.06 -13.45 39.42
C TYR A 2 20.57 -14.69 38.68
N TYR A 3 20.46 -14.58 37.37
CA TYR A 3 20.01 -15.66 36.50
C TYR A 3 20.84 -16.95 36.69
N LYS A 4 20.16 -18.08 36.93
CA LYS A 4 20.74 -19.41 37.16
C LYS A 4 21.81 -19.48 38.27
N ASN A 5 21.66 -18.69 39.34
CA ASN A 5 22.61 -18.71 40.45
C ASN A 5 22.40 -19.87 41.43
N GLY A 6 21.48 -20.80 41.17
CA GLY A 6 21.23 -21.97 42.00
C GLY A 6 20.37 -21.70 43.27
N THR A 7 19.93 -20.48 43.52
CA THR A 7 19.07 -20.19 44.65
C THR A 7 17.75 -20.96 44.54
N LYS A 8 17.37 -21.56 45.67
CA LYS A 8 16.10 -22.27 45.80
C LYS A 8 15.08 -21.40 46.49
N LEU A 9 13.84 -21.41 46.02
CA LEU A 9 12.72 -21.02 46.83
C LEU A 9 12.55 -22.03 47.94
N SER A 10 12.51 -21.61 49.19
CA SER A 10 12.28 -22.49 50.34
C SER A 10 11.36 -21.79 51.34
N GLY A 11 10.56 -22.56 52.02
CA GLY A 11 9.70 -22.15 53.10
C GLY A 11 9.50 -23.25 54.14
N LYS A 12 8.93 -22.88 55.28
CA LYS A 12 8.53 -23.82 56.32
C LYS A 12 7.05 -23.70 56.56
N LEU A 13 6.40 -24.85 56.69
CA LEU A 13 5.03 -24.96 57.14
C LEU A 13 5.07 -25.34 58.62
N LEU A 14 4.54 -24.47 59.48
CA LEU A 14 4.58 -24.57 60.91
C LEU A 14 3.16 -24.42 61.50
N ASP A 15 2.89 -25.06 62.64
CA ASP A 15 1.71 -24.82 63.42
C ASP A 15 1.83 -23.53 64.23
N ASN A 16 0.77 -23.19 65.02
CA ASN A 16 0.76 -21.96 65.82
C ASN A 16 1.78 -21.95 66.97
N ASN A 17 2.32 -23.13 67.33
CA ASN A 17 3.37 -23.29 68.35
C ASN A 17 4.76 -23.38 67.75
N SER A 18 4.88 -23.08 66.41
CA SER A 18 6.12 -23.17 65.67
C SER A 18 6.67 -24.60 65.49
N ASN A 19 5.86 -25.64 65.66
CA ASN A 19 6.24 -26.99 65.36
C ASN A 19 6.14 -27.26 63.85
N PRO A 20 7.03 -28.08 63.29
CA PRO A 20 6.99 -28.39 61.86
C PRO A 20 5.77 -29.26 61.50
N ILE A 21 5.04 -28.88 60.47
CA ILE A 21 3.99 -29.71 59.89
C ILE A 21 4.62 -30.49 58.74
N ILE A 22 4.74 -31.80 58.96
CA ILE A 22 5.50 -32.71 58.09
C ILE A 22 4.58 -33.47 57.15
N ASN A 23 5.13 -33.94 56.04
CA ASN A 23 4.45 -34.80 55.04
C ASN A 23 3.14 -34.17 54.49
N GLN A 24 3.10 -32.84 54.38
CA GLN A 24 1.96 -32.11 53.86
C GLN A 24 2.27 -31.51 52.48
N THR A 25 1.26 -31.50 51.62
CA THR A 25 1.40 -30.90 50.28
C THR A 25 1.21 -29.39 50.34
N VAL A 26 2.20 -28.65 49.87
CA VAL A 26 2.17 -27.21 49.68
C VAL A 26 2.21 -26.91 48.18
N SER A 27 1.31 -26.11 47.70
CA SER A 27 1.23 -25.68 46.34
C SER A 27 1.94 -24.33 46.15
N ILE A 28 2.88 -24.26 45.24
CA ILE A 28 3.59 -23.03 44.87
C ILE A 28 3.13 -22.61 43.49
N ASN A 29 2.43 -21.45 43.43
CA ASN A 29 1.93 -20.88 42.19
C ASN A 29 2.85 -19.74 41.74
N ILE A 30 3.45 -19.85 40.57
CA ILE A 30 4.29 -18.83 39.98
C ILE A 30 4.04 -18.78 38.48
N ASN A 31 3.83 -17.58 37.94
CA ASN A 31 3.61 -17.35 36.52
C ASN A 31 2.45 -18.20 35.93
N GLY A 32 1.39 -18.40 36.71
CA GLY A 32 0.23 -19.20 36.32
C GLY A 32 0.42 -20.72 36.37
N MET A 33 1.62 -21.19 36.71
CA MET A 33 1.92 -22.63 36.88
C MET A 33 1.93 -22.98 38.37
N SER A 34 1.36 -24.14 38.71
CA SER A 34 1.28 -24.67 40.07
C SER A 34 2.24 -25.86 40.25
N TYR A 35 3.02 -25.80 41.29
CA TYR A 35 4.01 -26.83 41.65
C TYR A 35 3.73 -27.36 43.04
N ASN A 36 3.40 -28.64 43.20
CA ASN A 36 3.18 -29.27 44.50
C ASN A 36 4.49 -29.76 45.08
N LYS A 37 4.75 -29.45 46.31
CA LYS A 37 5.90 -29.90 47.12
C LYS A 37 5.42 -30.48 48.42
N ILE A 38 6.13 -31.48 48.92
CA ILE A 38 5.85 -32.14 50.21
C ILE A 38 6.83 -31.61 51.24
N THR A 39 6.32 -31.26 52.44
CA THR A 39 7.15 -30.84 53.57
C THR A 39 7.94 -31.99 54.14
N ASP A 40 9.23 -31.77 54.43
CA ASP A 40 10.16 -32.73 55.03
C ASP A 40 9.96 -32.82 56.57
N SER A 41 10.84 -33.58 57.25
CA SER A 41 10.84 -33.77 58.70
C SER A 41 11.01 -32.48 59.51
N ASN A 42 11.45 -31.40 58.91
CA ASN A 42 11.57 -30.08 59.51
C ASN A 42 10.46 -29.11 59.06
N GLY A 43 9.41 -29.64 58.39
CA GLY A 43 8.37 -28.86 57.79
C GLY A 43 8.79 -28.01 56.59
N THR A 44 9.98 -28.27 56.01
CA THR A 44 10.56 -27.48 54.94
C THR A 44 10.09 -27.99 53.58
N PHE A 45 9.77 -27.06 52.70
CA PHE A 45 9.53 -27.33 51.28
C PHE A 45 10.37 -26.39 50.41
N GLY A 46 10.60 -26.74 49.16
CA GLY A 46 11.37 -25.90 48.26
C GLY A 46 11.39 -26.37 46.82
N MET A 47 11.79 -25.48 45.95
CA MET A 47 12.00 -25.74 44.52
C MET A 47 13.14 -24.90 43.96
N ASN A 48 13.79 -25.40 42.92
CA ASN A 48 14.76 -24.62 42.15
C ASN A 48 14.03 -23.57 41.33
N ILE A 49 14.60 -22.38 41.22
CA ILE A 49 14.09 -21.30 40.39
C ILE A 49 14.94 -21.25 39.10
N ASN A 50 14.29 -21.56 37.98
CA ASN A 50 14.90 -21.57 36.65
C ASN A 50 14.07 -20.72 35.70
N LEU A 51 13.91 -19.45 36.06
CA LEU A 51 13.13 -18.45 35.29
C LEU A 51 14.06 -17.41 34.68
N ASP A 52 13.60 -16.77 33.61
CA ASP A 52 14.32 -15.69 32.94
C ASP A 52 14.37 -14.43 33.82
N PRO A 53 15.33 -13.52 33.60
CA PRO A 53 15.39 -12.26 34.32
C PRO A 53 14.09 -11.48 34.26
N ASN A 54 13.48 -11.29 35.43
CA ASN A 54 12.25 -10.52 35.62
C ASN A 54 11.89 -10.47 37.11
N VAL A 55 10.78 -9.84 37.40
CA VAL A 55 10.16 -9.82 38.70
C VAL A 55 8.93 -10.73 38.70
N TYR A 56 8.93 -11.75 39.56
CA TYR A 56 7.84 -12.72 39.67
C TYR A 56 7.17 -12.64 41.03
N ASN A 57 5.84 -12.60 41.03
CA ASN A 57 5.04 -12.80 42.22
C ASN A 57 4.66 -14.27 42.27
N PHE A 58 4.74 -14.87 43.44
CA PHE A 58 4.30 -16.22 43.65
C PHE A 58 3.46 -16.32 44.93
N THR A 59 2.58 -17.31 44.94
CA THR A 59 1.71 -17.64 46.04
C THR A 59 2.03 -19.05 46.50
N VAL A 60 2.24 -19.20 47.79
CA VAL A 60 2.39 -20.49 48.47
C VAL A 60 1.11 -20.76 49.24
N ALA A 61 0.47 -21.87 48.93
CA ALA A 61 -0.81 -22.24 49.53
C ALA A 61 -0.68 -23.65 50.16
N TYR A 62 -1.19 -23.78 51.36
CA TYR A 62 -1.51 -25.03 52.03
C TYR A 62 -3.01 -25.11 52.20
N ASN A 63 -3.65 -26.14 51.68
CA ASN A 63 -5.11 -26.26 51.70
C ASN A 63 -5.71 -26.68 53.06
N GLY A 64 -4.84 -26.94 54.04
CA GLY A 64 -5.26 -27.49 55.33
C GLY A 64 -5.38 -29.00 55.36
N SER A 65 -5.69 -29.55 56.50
CA SER A 65 -6.02 -30.96 56.76
C SER A 65 -7.10 -31.04 57.85
N ASP A 66 -7.46 -32.24 58.29
CA ASP A 66 -8.45 -32.42 59.37
C ASP A 66 -8.02 -31.79 60.71
N ILE A 67 -6.74 -31.49 60.88
CA ILE A 67 -6.16 -30.95 62.10
C ILE A 67 -5.48 -29.58 61.93
N TYR A 68 -5.26 -29.11 60.72
CA TYR A 68 -4.59 -27.86 60.44
C TYR A 68 -5.42 -27.00 59.49
N ASN A 69 -5.56 -25.70 59.81
CA ASN A 69 -6.23 -24.74 58.95
C ASN A 69 -5.43 -24.46 57.66
N PRO A 70 -6.11 -24.06 56.58
CA PRO A 70 -5.42 -23.62 55.34
C PRO A 70 -4.58 -22.36 55.59
N ALA A 71 -3.50 -22.22 54.84
CA ALA A 71 -2.59 -21.08 54.92
C ALA A 71 -2.20 -20.62 53.54
N LEU A 72 -2.08 -19.28 53.37
CA LEU A 72 -1.67 -18.64 52.13
C LEU A 72 -0.58 -17.60 52.42
N LYS A 73 0.47 -17.61 51.61
CA LYS A 73 1.52 -16.59 51.69
C LYS A 73 1.93 -16.15 50.28
N ASN A 74 1.94 -14.84 50.07
CA ASN A 74 2.47 -14.23 48.85
C ASN A 74 3.91 -13.78 49.07
N ALA A 75 4.73 -13.93 48.04
CA ALA A 75 6.09 -13.47 48.07
C ALA A 75 6.51 -13.02 46.65
N LYS A 76 7.67 -12.37 46.56
CA LYS A 76 8.20 -11.81 45.33
C LYS A 76 9.65 -12.27 45.15
N VAL A 77 10.00 -12.69 43.94
CA VAL A 77 11.38 -12.97 43.55
C VAL A 77 11.78 -12.06 42.40
N THR A 78 12.94 -11.41 42.53
CA THR A 78 13.55 -10.65 41.44
C THR A 78 14.74 -11.46 40.91
N ILE A 79 14.71 -11.79 39.64
CA ILE A 79 15.82 -12.42 38.93
C ILE A 79 16.50 -11.34 38.10
N LEU A 80 17.77 -11.08 38.42
CA LEU A 80 18.60 -10.08 37.76
C LEU A 80 19.24 -10.68 36.51
N SER A 81 19.32 -9.90 35.46
CA SER A 81 20.07 -10.22 34.25
C SER A 81 21.57 -10.37 34.56
N VAL A 82 22.22 -11.31 33.89
CA VAL A 82 23.68 -11.44 33.84
C VAL A 82 24.26 -10.85 32.54
N ILE A 83 23.45 -10.08 31.80
CA ILE A 83 23.88 -9.31 30.63
C ILE A 83 23.54 -7.84 30.87
N GLU A 84 24.54 -6.98 30.81
CA GLU A 84 24.39 -5.52 30.92
C GLU A 84 24.91 -4.87 29.65
N SER A 85 24.09 -4.00 29.05
CA SER A 85 24.46 -3.20 27.88
C SER A 85 23.49 -2.03 27.73
N ASN A 86 23.76 -1.19 26.75
CA ASN A 86 22.90 -0.08 26.35
C ASN A 86 22.61 -0.15 24.86
N ASP A 87 21.54 0.51 24.44
CA ASP A 87 21.27 0.77 23.04
C ASP A 87 22.41 1.59 22.43
N LEU A 88 22.71 1.37 21.16
CA LEU A 88 23.74 2.12 20.43
C LEU A 88 23.06 2.98 19.36
N VAL A 89 23.35 4.27 19.39
CA VAL A 89 23.02 5.20 18.30
C VAL A 89 24.32 5.70 17.70
N LYS A 90 24.48 5.57 16.39
CA LYS A 90 25.68 6.01 15.68
C LYS A 90 25.35 6.44 14.24
N TYR A 91 26.14 7.32 13.68
CA TYR A 91 26.07 7.61 12.24
C TYR A 91 26.74 6.51 11.41
N TYR A 92 26.35 6.42 10.15
CA TYR A 92 26.96 5.50 9.20
C TYR A 92 28.47 5.66 9.16
N ARG A 93 29.20 4.53 9.20
CA ARG A 93 30.67 4.47 9.27
C ARG A 93 31.32 5.16 10.49
N ASN A 94 30.56 5.63 11.46
CA ASN A 94 31.12 6.04 12.74
C ASN A 94 31.85 4.84 13.40
N GLU A 95 32.90 5.10 14.16
CA GLU A 95 33.76 4.06 14.74
C GLU A 95 33.23 3.48 16.05
N SER A 96 32.11 3.99 16.58
CA SER A 96 31.48 3.45 17.78
C SER A 96 31.13 1.99 17.59
N GLN A 97 31.42 1.21 18.63
CA GLN A 97 31.18 -0.22 18.67
C GLN A 97 30.08 -0.54 19.69
N TYR A 98 29.46 -1.67 19.54
CA TYR A 98 28.53 -2.17 20.54
C TYR A 98 29.28 -2.95 21.62
N TYR A 99 28.94 -2.71 22.90
CA TYR A 99 29.55 -3.33 24.06
C TYR A 99 28.47 -3.98 24.92
N ALA A 100 28.75 -5.18 25.44
CA ALA A 100 27.95 -5.84 26.46
C ALA A 100 28.87 -6.46 27.52
N THR A 101 28.50 -6.29 28.79
CA THR A 101 29.16 -6.88 29.93
C THR A 101 28.37 -8.11 30.36
N PHE A 102 29.07 -9.19 30.59
CA PHE A 102 28.53 -10.49 31.00
C PHE A 102 28.99 -10.79 32.42
N LEU A 103 28.04 -11.18 33.26
CA LEU A 103 28.25 -11.41 34.68
C LEU A 103 28.10 -12.90 35.00
N ASP A 104 28.76 -13.35 36.06
CA ASP A 104 28.54 -14.69 36.63
C ASP A 104 27.23 -14.73 37.45
N GLU A 105 26.94 -15.87 38.04
CA GLU A 105 25.76 -16.06 38.90
C GLU A 105 25.81 -15.32 40.23
N LYS A 106 26.94 -14.68 40.57
CA LYS A 106 27.12 -13.85 41.76
C LYS A 106 27.08 -12.35 41.42
N GLY A 107 27.02 -12.03 40.14
CA GLY A 107 27.04 -10.65 39.64
C GLY A 107 28.42 -10.06 39.40
N ASN A 108 29.48 -10.89 39.42
CA ASN A 108 30.83 -10.49 39.07
C ASN A 108 31.05 -10.63 37.55
N PRO A 109 31.96 -9.88 36.93
CA PRO A 109 32.36 -10.10 35.55
C PRO A 109 32.78 -11.56 35.32
N ILE A 110 32.33 -12.15 34.20
CA ILE A 110 32.84 -13.49 33.80
C ILE A 110 34.32 -13.40 33.40
N ALA A 111 35.00 -14.50 33.41
CA ALA A 111 36.45 -14.57 33.17
C ALA A 111 36.84 -13.95 31.82
N ASN A 112 38.01 -13.35 31.79
CA ASN A 112 38.64 -12.89 30.56
C ASN A 112 38.73 -14.04 29.54
N ASN A 113 38.61 -13.65 28.25
CA ASN A 113 38.65 -14.59 27.13
C ASN A 113 37.52 -15.67 27.14
N THR A 114 36.38 -15.36 27.77
CA THR A 114 35.19 -16.20 27.70
C THR A 114 34.41 -15.91 26.39
N ALA A 115 34.11 -16.98 25.63
CA ALA A 115 33.33 -16.86 24.40
C ALA A 115 31.87 -16.47 24.71
N VAL A 116 31.38 -15.40 24.10
CA VAL A 116 30.01 -14.93 24.15
C VAL A 116 29.49 -14.75 22.73
N THR A 117 28.20 -14.69 22.54
CA THR A 117 27.63 -14.59 21.20
C THR A 117 26.74 -13.36 21.06
N PHE A 118 26.87 -12.68 19.94
CA PHE A 118 25.92 -11.65 19.51
C PHE A 118 25.17 -12.15 18.28
N ASN A 119 23.89 -11.89 18.22
CA ASN A 119 23.08 -12.14 17.01
C ASN A 119 22.50 -10.81 16.51
N ILE A 120 22.71 -10.51 15.24
CA ILE A 120 22.09 -9.38 14.54
C ILE A 120 21.67 -9.81 13.14
N ASN A 121 20.43 -9.55 12.76
CA ASN A 121 19.85 -9.99 11.47
C ASN A 121 19.97 -11.52 11.22
N GLY A 122 19.92 -12.36 12.26
CA GLY A 122 20.07 -13.79 12.12
C GLY A 122 21.52 -14.29 11.99
N VAL A 123 22.50 -13.39 11.91
CA VAL A 123 23.92 -13.73 11.86
C VAL A 123 24.49 -13.76 13.28
N PHE A 124 25.19 -14.83 13.61
CA PHE A 124 25.81 -15.04 14.92
C PHE A 124 27.30 -14.71 14.87
N TYR A 125 27.74 -13.89 15.82
CA TYR A 125 29.11 -13.44 15.98
C TYR A 125 29.64 -13.87 17.34
N THR A 126 30.67 -14.74 17.38
CA THR A 126 31.37 -15.07 18.61
C THR A 126 32.41 -14.00 18.90
N GLN A 127 32.37 -13.45 20.11
CA GLN A 127 33.32 -12.50 20.63
C GLN A 127 33.83 -12.98 21.98
N TYR A 128 34.93 -12.40 22.45
CA TYR A 128 35.57 -12.79 23.68
C TYR A 128 35.59 -11.66 24.67
N THR A 129 35.32 -11.94 25.93
CA THR A 129 35.32 -10.96 27.02
C THR A 129 36.74 -10.53 27.37
N ASN A 130 36.86 -9.29 27.83
CA ASN A 130 38.07 -8.76 28.50
C ASN A 130 38.02 -9.06 30.01
N GLU A 131 39.00 -8.53 30.76
CA GLU A 131 39.10 -8.69 32.21
C GLU A 131 37.90 -8.17 33.00
N ASN A 132 37.15 -7.22 32.43
CA ASN A 132 35.92 -6.66 33.01
C ASN A 132 34.64 -7.43 32.56
N GLY A 133 34.78 -8.61 31.97
CA GLY A 133 33.67 -9.40 31.46
C GLY A 133 32.95 -8.77 30.24
N THR A 134 33.55 -7.73 29.60
CA THR A 134 32.95 -6.99 28.51
C THR A 134 33.45 -7.50 27.15
N ALA A 135 32.52 -7.80 26.25
CA ALA A 135 32.80 -8.09 24.85
C ALA A 135 32.30 -6.96 23.95
N LYS A 136 32.92 -6.83 22.78
CA LYS A 136 32.59 -5.79 21.79
C LYS A 136 32.24 -6.40 20.44
N LEU A 137 31.33 -5.77 19.71
CA LEU A 137 31.04 -6.08 18.31
C LEU A 137 31.18 -4.81 17.47
N ASN A 138 31.97 -4.88 16.42
CA ASN A 138 32.07 -3.79 15.44
C ASN A 138 30.81 -3.75 14.57
N ILE A 139 30.15 -2.59 14.55
CA ILE A 139 28.91 -2.39 13.79
C ILE A 139 29.23 -1.63 12.50
N GLN A 140 29.17 -2.33 11.37
CA GLN A 140 29.34 -1.77 10.02
C GLN A 140 28.08 -2.08 9.18
N LEU A 141 26.96 -1.53 9.59
CA LEU A 141 25.65 -1.74 8.98
C LEU A 141 25.18 -0.47 8.26
N TYR A 142 24.34 -0.64 7.24
CA TYR A 142 23.67 0.49 6.57
C TYR A 142 22.69 1.20 7.51
N PRO A 143 22.34 2.48 7.22
CA PRO A 143 21.40 3.25 8.03
C PRO A 143 20.05 2.55 8.19
N LYS A 144 19.74 2.16 9.41
CA LYS A 144 18.49 1.50 9.82
C LYS A 144 18.53 1.20 11.32
N LYS A 145 17.37 0.93 11.90
CA LYS A 145 17.24 0.32 13.23
C LYS A 145 17.36 -1.19 13.15
N TYR A 146 18.21 -1.75 14.03
CA TYR A 146 18.46 -3.18 14.17
C TYR A 146 18.26 -3.61 15.61
N ILE A 147 17.95 -4.89 15.82
CA ILE A 147 17.98 -5.52 17.13
C ILE A 147 19.22 -6.39 17.18
N ILE A 148 20.07 -6.15 18.17
CA ILE A 148 21.17 -7.05 18.54
C ILE A 148 20.75 -7.83 19.77
N THR A 149 20.97 -9.15 19.75
CA THR A 149 20.76 -10.02 20.91
C THR A 149 22.11 -10.45 21.44
N ALA A 150 22.43 -10.05 22.66
CA ALA A 150 23.56 -10.60 23.41
C ALA A 150 23.15 -11.93 24.04
N ILE A 151 24.00 -12.94 23.95
CA ILE A 151 23.74 -14.31 24.39
C ILE A 151 24.84 -14.75 25.33
N HIS A 152 24.46 -14.97 26.59
CA HIS A 152 25.34 -15.42 27.62
C HIS A 152 25.64 -16.95 27.48
N PRO A 153 26.84 -17.45 27.83
CA PRO A 153 27.17 -18.89 27.77
C PRO A 153 26.20 -19.78 28.57
N LYS A 154 25.60 -19.26 29.63
CA LYS A 154 24.56 -19.97 30.42
C LYS A 154 23.16 -19.92 29.78
N GLY A 155 23.00 -19.29 28.62
CA GLY A 155 21.81 -19.31 27.79
C GLY A 155 20.85 -18.12 27.96
N GLU A 156 21.14 -17.12 28.81
CA GLU A 156 20.36 -15.86 28.80
C GLU A 156 20.54 -15.17 27.47
N LYS A 157 19.43 -14.62 26.97
CA LYS A 157 19.38 -13.81 25.73
C LYS A 157 18.74 -12.46 26.04
N LYS A 158 19.40 -11.39 25.68
CA LYS A 158 18.89 -10.04 25.92
C LYS A 158 19.04 -9.17 24.67
N GLY A 159 17.93 -8.57 24.23
CA GLY A 159 17.88 -7.72 23.05
C GLY A 159 18.13 -6.24 23.39
N TYR A 160 18.83 -5.56 22.48
CA TYR A 160 19.11 -4.13 22.52
C TYR A 160 18.94 -3.53 21.12
N THR A 161 18.77 -2.24 21.03
CA THR A 161 18.60 -1.54 19.75
C THR A 161 19.94 -0.97 19.27
N ILE A 162 20.21 -1.14 17.96
CA ILE A 162 21.25 -0.39 17.26
C ILE A 162 20.57 0.52 16.25
N ASP A 163 20.73 1.81 16.37
CA ASP A 163 20.22 2.81 15.43
C ASP A 163 21.38 3.40 14.63
N VAL A 164 21.51 3.00 13.37
CA VAL A 164 22.51 3.56 12.46
C VAL A 164 21.85 4.69 11.67
N LEU A 165 22.24 5.91 11.99
CA LEU A 165 21.73 7.14 11.38
C LEU A 165 22.38 7.37 10.00
N PRO A 166 21.62 7.88 9.02
CA PRO A 166 22.17 8.21 7.71
C PRO A 166 23.08 9.45 7.77
N THR A 167 24.09 9.47 6.93
CA THR A 167 24.95 10.64 6.67
C THR A 167 24.46 11.46 5.47
N ILE A 168 23.29 11.13 4.92
CA ILE A 168 22.56 11.95 3.93
C ILE A 168 21.18 12.23 4.49
N VAL A 169 20.82 13.51 4.58
CA VAL A 169 19.48 13.96 4.97
C VAL A 169 18.85 14.69 3.80
N SER A 170 17.77 14.15 3.27
CA SER A 170 17.06 14.67 2.11
C SER A 170 15.57 14.33 2.16
N LYS A 171 14.79 14.94 1.28
CA LYS A 171 13.34 14.73 1.19
C LYS A 171 12.92 14.61 -0.27
N ASP A 172 11.77 13.99 -0.49
CA ASP A 172 11.09 14.02 -1.78
C ASP A 172 10.82 15.47 -2.22
N LEU A 173 10.87 15.69 -3.53
CA LEU A 173 10.54 16.98 -4.12
C LEU A 173 9.23 16.88 -4.89
N VAL A 174 8.28 17.73 -4.55
CA VAL A 174 7.06 17.96 -5.34
C VAL A 174 7.10 19.38 -5.87
N LYS A 175 7.03 19.52 -7.19
CA LYS A 175 7.03 20.83 -7.84
C LYS A 175 6.13 20.84 -9.07
N TYR A 176 5.71 22.01 -9.52
CA TYR A 176 5.11 22.20 -10.84
C TYR A 176 6.19 22.43 -11.91
N TYR A 177 5.87 22.08 -13.13
CA TYR A 177 6.76 22.30 -14.27
C TYR A 177 7.20 23.77 -14.37
N LYS A 178 8.52 23.99 -14.58
CA LYS A 178 9.14 25.32 -14.59
C LYS A 178 9.06 26.12 -13.27
N ASN A 179 8.55 25.52 -12.18
CA ASN A 179 8.70 26.12 -10.85
C ASN A 179 10.19 26.15 -10.47
N GLU A 180 10.60 27.15 -9.67
CA GLU A 180 12.00 27.33 -9.28
C GLU A 180 12.47 26.46 -8.12
N SER A 181 11.59 25.63 -7.54
CA SER A 181 11.97 24.71 -6.47
C SER A 181 13.08 23.76 -6.93
N GLN A 182 14.04 23.55 -6.05
CA GLN A 182 15.22 22.71 -6.29
C GLN A 182 15.24 21.53 -5.34
N TYR A 183 15.97 20.49 -5.70
CA TYR A 183 16.23 19.38 -4.79
C TYR A 183 17.43 19.71 -3.91
N TYR A 184 17.31 19.43 -2.61
CA TYR A 184 18.35 19.65 -1.62
C TYR A 184 18.68 18.36 -0.88
N ALA A 185 19.96 18.13 -0.62
CA ALA A 185 20.43 17.09 0.27
C ALA A 185 21.55 17.65 1.15
N THR A 186 21.50 17.34 2.45
CA THR A 186 22.54 17.69 3.43
C THR A 186 23.38 16.45 3.70
N PHE A 187 24.66 16.59 3.62
CA PHE A 187 25.67 15.56 3.80
C PHE A 187 26.40 15.78 5.12
N LEU A 188 26.47 14.72 5.91
CA LEU A 188 27.06 14.74 7.25
C LEU A 188 28.30 13.85 7.29
N ASP A 189 29.26 14.18 8.15
CA ASP A 189 30.37 13.31 8.46
C ASP A 189 29.95 12.13 9.36
N LYS A 190 30.88 11.26 9.67
CA LYS A 190 30.66 10.11 10.56
C LYS A 190 30.38 10.49 12.03
N GLN A 191 30.51 11.74 12.42
CA GLN A 191 30.14 12.31 13.71
C GLN A 191 28.78 13.00 13.70
N GLY A 192 28.17 13.16 12.52
CA GLY A 192 26.89 13.82 12.32
C GLY A 192 26.99 15.32 12.12
N ASN A 193 28.20 15.87 11.94
CA ASN A 193 28.39 17.26 11.58
C ASN A 193 28.30 17.45 10.08
N PRO A 194 27.90 18.63 9.57
CA PRO A 194 27.98 18.94 8.14
C PRO A 194 29.40 18.68 7.59
N ILE A 195 29.48 18.04 6.42
CA ILE A 195 30.78 17.93 5.73
C ILE A 195 31.26 19.31 5.28
N ALA A 196 32.57 19.42 5.03
CA ALA A 196 33.19 20.69 4.70
C ALA A 196 32.52 21.41 3.52
N ASN A 197 32.49 22.74 3.60
CA ASN A 197 32.09 23.59 2.47
C ASN A 197 32.92 23.24 1.22
N ASN A 198 32.27 23.35 0.07
CA ASN A 198 32.87 23.04 -1.25
C ASN A 198 33.32 21.58 -1.41
N THR A 199 32.73 20.64 -0.68
CA THR A 199 32.92 19.20 -0.90
C THR A 199 32.08 18.74 -2.09
N ALA A 200 32.74 18.05 -3.04
CA ALA A 200 32.05 17.48 -4.19
C ALA A 200 31.15 16.30 -3.79
N VAL A 201 29.89 16.37 -4.15
CA VAL A 201 28.87 15.31 -3.98
C VAL A 201 28.20 15.03 -5.32
N THR A 202 27.58 13.86 -5.46
CA THR A 202 26.98 13.47 -6.72
C THR A 202 25.50 13.24 -6.57
N PHE A 203 24.73 13.73 -7.54
CA PHE A 203 23.32 13.37 -7.75
C PHE A 203 23.18 12.56 -9.03
N ASN A 204 22.35 11.54 -9.01
CA ASN A 204 21.94 10.82 -10.22
C ASN A 204 20.43 10.96 -10.39
N ILE A 205 20.00 11.36 -11.59
CA ILE A 205 18.60 11.34 -12.00
C ILE A 205 18.51 10.93 -13.47
N ASN A 206 17.65 9.97 -13.79
CA ASN A 206 17.54 9.39 -15.15
C ASN A 206 18.86 8.84 -15.71
N GLY A 207 19.74 8.30 -14.88
CA GLY A 207 21.04 7.78 -15.31
C GLY A 207 22.10 8.86 -15.60
N VAL A 208 21.76 10.14 -15.43
CA VAL A 208 22.70 11.26 -15.60
C VAL A 208 23.26 11.65 -14.25
N PHE A 209 24.58 11.75 -14.16
CA PHE A 209 25.30 12.12 -12.95
C PHE A 209 25.66 13.60 -12.96
N TYR A 210 25.36 14.27 -11.87
CA TYR A 210 25.63 15.69 -11.65
C TYR A 210 26.50 15.88 -10.42
N THR A 211 27.68 16.42 -10.60
CA THR A 211 28.53 16.85 -9.48
C THR A 211 28.06 18.22 -8.99
N GLN A 212 27.80 18.32 -7.70
CA GLN A 212 27.46 19.57 -7.00
C GLN A 212 28.38 19.73 -5.79
N TYR A 213 28.42 20.94 -5.27
CA TYR A 213 29.29 21.26 -4.14
C TYR A 213 28.47 21.71 -2.92
N THR A 214 28.86 21.25 -1.76
CA THR A 214 28.22 21.60 -0.50
C THR A 214 28.51 23.05 -0.10
N ASN A 215 27.56 23.66 0.59
CA ASN A 215 27.75 24.93 1.29
C ASN A 215 28.28 24.70 2.73
N GLU A 216 28.39 25.75 3.52
CA GLU A 216 28.87 25.73 4.92
C GLU A 216 28.03 24.82 5.84
N ASN A 217 26.76 24.57 5.49
CA ASN A 217 25.87 23.67 6.22
C ASN A 217 25.92 22.22 5.67
N GLY A 218 26.92 21.88 4.87
CA GLY A 218 27.00 20.55 4.23
C GLY A 218 25.89 20.26 3.20
N THR A 219 25.14 21.28 2.76
CA THR A 219 23.99 21.11 1.86
C THR A 219 24.39 21.41 0.42
N ALA A 220 24.08 20.49 -0.49
CA ALA A 220 24.16 20.68 -1.92
C ALA A 220 22.76 20.71 -2.55
N LYS A 221 22.64 21.36 -3.71
CA LYS A 221 21.38 21.51 -4.45
C LYS A 221 21.53 21.04 -5.88
N LEU A 222 20.45 20.46 -6.44
CA LEU A 222 20.32 20.21 -7.86
C LEU A 222 19.09 20.92 -8.40
N ASN A 223 19.28 21.71 -9.46
CA ASN A 223 18.16 22.33 -10.15
C ASN A 223 17.45 21.29 -11.02
N ILE A 224 16.17 21.07 -10.75
CA ILE A 224 15.33 20.11 -11.47
C ILE A 224 14.58 20.84 -12.59
N ASN A 225 15.00 20.58 -13.82
CA ASN A 225 14.42 21.17 -15.03
C ASN A 225 13.89 20.09 -15.98
N LEU A 226 13.12 19.16 -15.43
CA LEU A 226 12.55 17.99 -16.12
C LEU A 226 11.11 18.26 -16.56
N ASN A 227 10.67 17.54 -17.60
CA ASN A 227 9.27 17.54 -18.01
C ASN A 227 8.36 16.98 -16.91
N PRO A 228 7.05 17.26 -16.94
CA PRO A 228 6.10 16.64 -16.03
C PRO A 228 6.23 15.12 -16.00
N GLY A 229 6.33 14.54 -14.80
CA GLY A 229 6.53 13.12 -14.59
C GLY A 229 7.03 12.79 -13.18
N ASN A 230 7.24 11.51 -12.96
CA ASN A 230 7.77 10.98 -11.71
C ASN A 230 9.18 10.46 -11.96
N TYR A 231 10.12 10.88 -11.13
CA TYR A 231 11.53 10.54 -11.25
C TYR A 231 12.08 10.11 -9.90
N ILE A 232 13.17 9.37 -9.93
CA ILE A 232 13.95 9.05 -8.73
C ILE A 232 15.28 9.78 -8.85
N ILE A 233 15.62 10.56 -7.83
CA ILE A 233 16.94 11.16 -7.66
C ILE A 233 17.70 10.40 -6.58
N THR A 234 18.96 10.07 -6.84
CA THR A 234 19.86 9.46 -5.87
C THR A 234 20.94 10.45 -5.48
N ALA A 235 20.99 10.81 -4.21
CA ALA A 235 22.10 11.56 -3.63
C ALA A 235 23.20 10.59 -3.18
N MET A 236 24.44 10.87 -3.51
CA MET A 236 25.61 10.02 -3.27
C MET A 236 26.64 10.76 -2.44
N HIS A 237 26.96 10.22 -1.27
CA HIS A 237 27.96 10.74 -0.37
C HIS A 237 29.37 10.29 -0.80
N PRO A 238 30.42 11.09 -0.59
CA PRO A 238 31.79 10.69 -0.91
C PRO A 238 32.25 9.40 -0.21
N ASP A 239 31.68 9.06 0.94
CA ASP A 239 31.96 7.80 1.65
C ASP A 239 31.23 6.56 1.07
N GLY A 240 30.43 6.76 0.02
CA GLY A 240 29.71 5.71 -0.71
C GLY A 240 28.29 5.45 -0.25
N LEU A 241 27.75 6.15 0.77
CA LEU A 241 26.32 6.06 1.08
C LEU A 241 25.49 6.68 -0.04
N GLN A 242 24.36 6.06 -0.35
CA GLN A 242 23.41 6.55 -1.35
C GLN A 242 22.01 6.59 -0.75
N THR A 243 21.25 7.64 -1.09
CA THR A 243 19.86 7.81 -0.66
C THR A 243 19.00 8.24 -1.85
N GLY A 244 17.94 7.48 -2.13
CA GLY A 244 16.97 7.78 -3.17
C GLY A 244 15.79 8.58 -2.64
N ASN A 245 15.33 9.57 -3.42
CA ASN A 245 14.10 10.33 -3.18
C ASN A 245 13.26 10.41 -4.45
N ASN A 246 11.97 10.61 -4.27
CA ASN A 246 11.06 10.85 -5.39
C ASN A 246 11.07 12.34 -5.79
N VAL A 247 11.01 12.59 -7.09
CA VAL A 247 10.81 13.92 -7.66
C VAL A 247 9.54 13.89 -8.50
N PHE A 248 8.51 14.58 -8.06
CA PHE A 248 7.23 14.71 -8.74
C PHE A 248 7.17 16.07 -9.42
N VAL A 249 7.20 16.08 -10.75
CA VAL A 249 7.01 17.30 -11.54
C VAL A 249 5.58 17.30 -12.06
N ASN A 250 4.74 18.11 -11.47
CA ASN A 250 3.32 18.26 -11.82
C ASN A 250 3.16 19.03 -13.13
N LYS A 251 2.12 18.69 -13.87
CA LYS A 251 1.76 19.37 -15.12
C LYS A 251 1.27 20.80 -14.83
N THR A 252 1.68 21.73 -15.67
CA THR A 252 1.11 23.09 -15.76
C THR A 252 0.26 23.29 -17.02
N LEU A 253 0.22 22.29 -17.90
CA LEU A 253 -0.66 22.22 -19.05
C LEU A 253 -1.50 20.95 -18.93
N ILE A 254 -2.82 21.11 -18.83
CA ILE A 254 -3.79 20.04 -18.66
C ILE A 254 -4.74 20.06 -19.84
N THR A 255 -4.87 18.94 -20.51
CA THR A 255 -5.80 18.76 -21.63
C THR A 255 -6.20 17.30 -21.71
N TYR A 256 -7.36 17.02 -22.28
CA TYR A 256 -7.97 15.68 -22.26
C TYR A 256 -8.31 15.24 -23.69
N ASP A 257 -8.36 13.92 -23.86
CA ASP A 257 -8.99 13.34 -25.03
C ASP A 257 -10.48 13.66 -25.01
N ILE A 258 -11.04 14.09 -26.13
CA ILE A 258 -12.43 14.48 -26.24
C ILE A 258 -13.10 13.61 -27.30
N SER A 259 -14.26 13.07 -26.98
CA SER A 259 -15.15 12.38 -27.92
C SER A 259 -16.49 13.06 -27.88
N GLN A 260 -16.97 13.57 -29.01
CA GLN A 260 -18.24 14.29 -29.08
C GLN A 260 -19.01 13.97 -30.34
N PRO A 261 -20.35 13.99 -30.28
CA PRO A 261 -21.17 13.75 -31.45
C PRO A 261 -21.03 14.87 -32.46
N CYS A 262 -21.12 14.52 -33.73
CA CYS A 262 -21.28 15.49 -34.81
C CYS A 262 -22.62 16.20 -34.67
N ASN A 263 -22.59 17.48 -34.50
CA ASN A 263 -23.81 18.32 -34.60
C ASN A 263 -24.03 18.76 -36.05
N LYS A 264 -25.20 19.39 -36.32
CA LYS A 264 -25.54 19.89 -37.66
C LYS A 264 -24.53 20.91 -38.19
N THR A 265 -23.78 21.59 -37.32
CA THR A 265 -22.77 22.60 -37.69
C THR A 265 -21.37 22.00 -37.82
N GLY A 266 -21.16 20.75 -37.40
CA GLY A 266 -19.84 20.06 -37.43
C GLY A 266 -18.78 20.76 -36.57
N THR A 267 -19.17 21.48 -35.51
CA THR A 267 -18.24 22.24 -34.67
C THR A 267 -17.95 21.46 -33.40
N ALA A 268 -16.67 21.32 -33.08
CA ALA A 268 -16.16 20.74 -31.86
C ALA A 268 -15.32 21.77 -31.09
N THR A 269 -15.40 21.76 -29.76
CA THR A 269 -14.59 22.63 -28.89
C THR A 269 -13.53 21.77 -28.18
N PHE A 270 -12.28 22.20 -28.30
CA PHE A 270 -11.16 21.58 -27.59
C PHE A 270 -10.56 22.60 -26.62
N THR A 271 -10.33 22.18 -25.37
CA THR A 271 -9.91 23.05 -24.28
C THR A 271 -8.55 22.60 -23.70
N ALA A 272 -7.81 23.57 -23.19
CA ALA A 272 -6.60 23.39 -22.41
C ALA A 272 -6.65 24.28 -21.17
N GLU A 273 -6.30 23.74 -20.02
CA GLU A 273 -6.14 24.45 -18.77
C GLU A 273 -4.65 24.69 -18.51
N VAL A 274 -4.29 25.90 -18.11
CA VAL A 274 -2.93 26.29 -17.76
C VAL A 274 -2.87 26.71 -16.30
N LEU A 275 -1.88 26.16 -15.60
CA LEU A 275 -1.56 26.50 -14.22
C LEU A 275 -0.23 27.24 -14.13
N ASP A 276 -0.10 28.08 -13.10
CA ASP A 276 1.19 28.69 -12.74
C ASP A 276 2.13 27.70 -12.04
N GLY A 277 3.32 28.15 -11.66
CA GLY A 277 4.29 27.35 -10.93
C GLY A 277 3.87 26.94 -9.50
N GLN A 278 2.74 27.42 -9.02
CA GLN A 278 2.14 27.08 -7.72
C GLN A 278 0.88 26.21 -7.87
N GLY A 279 0.49 25.89 -9.12
CA GLY A 279 -0.67 25.07 -9.40
C GLY A 279 -1.99 25.82 -9.40
N ARG A 280 -1.98 27.15 -9.49
CA ARG A 280 -3.17 27.99 -9.58
C ARG A 280 -3.48 28.29 -11.05
N PRO A 281 -4.76 28.44 -11.44
CA PRO A 281 -5.15 28.88 -12.77
C PRO A 281 -4.37 30.11 -13.21
N LEU A 282 -3.83 30.10 -14.45
CA LEU A 282 -3.04 31.18 -15.00
C LEU A 282 -3.79 31.84 -16.18
N GLY A 283 -4.30 33.03 -15.95
CA GLY A 283 -4.91 33.86 -16.98
C GLY A 283 -3.87 34.54 -17.90
N ASN A 284 -4.31 34.89 -19.11
CA ASN A 284 -3.50 35.58 -20.13
C ASN A 284 -2.23 34.77 -20.56
N ALA A 285 -2.23 33.46 -20.39
CA ALA A 285 -1.16 32.57 -20.84
C ALA A 285 -1.35 32.20 -22.32
N SER A 286 -0.29 32.31 -23.11
CA SER A 286 -0.32 31.99 -24.55
C SER A 286 -0.20 30.50 -24.77
N VAL A 287 -1.26 29.86 -25.25
CA VAL A 287 -1.33 28.42 -25.56
C VAL A 287 -1.38 28.20 -27.08
N THR A 288 -0.58 27.29 -27.56
CA THR A 288 -0.55 26.94 -28.99
C THR A 288 -1.16 25.55 -29.20
N PHE A 289 -2.08 25.46 -30.15
CA PHE A 289 -2.73 24.22 -30.61
C PHE A 289 -2.30 23.95 -32.05
N LEU A 290 -1.76 22.75 -32.30
CA LEU A 290 -1.46 22.23 -33.62
C LEU A 290 -2.47 21.14 -33.98
N ILE A 291 -3.23 21.35 -35.04
CA ILE A 291 -4.21 20.40 -35.56
C ILE A 291 -4.17 20.39 -37.08
N ALA A 292 -4.08 19.19 -37.70
CA ALA A 292 -4.07 19.04 -39.16
C ALA A 292 -3.09 20.01 -39.86
N GLY A 293 -1.91 20.22 -39.30
CA GLY A 293 -0.87 21.11 -39.82
C GLY A 293 -1.12 22.62 -39.58
N LYS A 294 -2.25 23.00 -38.99
CA LYS A 294 -2.56 24.41 -38.64
C LYS A 294 -2.19 24.72 -37.21
N VAL A 295 -1.52 25.82 -37.00
CA VAL A 295 -1.16 26.34 -35.67
C VAL A 295 -2.13 27.46 -35.29
N LEU A 296 -2.74 27.29 -34.11
CA LEU A 296 -3.68 28.29 -33.54
C LEU A 296 -3.17 28.69 -32.15
N THR A 297 -3.01 29.98 -31.92
CA THR A 297 -2.60 30.50 -30.61
C THR A 297 -3.79 31.17 -29.92
N LYS A 298 -4.00 30.88 -28.66
CA LYS A 298 -5.06 31.43 -27.80
C LYS A 298 -4.51 31.84 -26.46
N LEU A 299 -5.06 32.87 -25.88
CA LEU A 299 -4.80 33.25 -24.49
C LEU A 299 -5.79 32.55 -23.57
N THR A 300 -5.35 32.19 -22.39
CA THR A 300 -6.23 31.68 -21.34
C THR A 300 -7.07 32.81 -20.74
N ASP A 301 -8.27 32.48 -20.32
CA ASP A 301 -9.12 33.34 -19.51
C ASP A 301 -8.63 33.42 -18.04
N GLU A 302 -9.36 34.12 -17.17
CA GLU A 302 -9.06 34.28 -15.75
C GLU A 302 -9.07 32.93 -14.98
N LYS A 303 -9.74 31.91 -15.52
CA LYS A 303 -9.79 30.56 -14.99
C LYS A 303 -8.66 29.67 -15.55
N GLY A 304 -7.73 30.23 -16.29
CA GLY A 304 -6.63 29.49 -16.91
C GLY A 304 -7.06 28.68 -18.14
N ILE A 305 -8.24 28.91 -18.73
CA ILE A 305 -8.75 28.07 -19.81
C ILE A 305 -8.53 28.75 -21.17
N ALA A 306 -7.86 28.08 -22.09
CA ALA A 306 -7.81 28.38 -23.51
C ALA A 306 -8.64 27.36 -24.28
N PHE A 307 -9.33 27.79 -25.35
CA PHE A 307 -10.08 26.88 -26.21
C PHE A 307 -9.98 27.23 -27.67
N ILE A 308 -10.20 26.23 -28.53
CA ILE A 308 -10.36 26.37 -29.97
C ILE A 308 -11.65 25.70 -30.41
N ASN A 309 -12.35 26.34 -31.35
CA ASN A 309 -13.48 25.76 -32.04
C ASN A 309 -13.01 25.18 -33.38
N ILE A 310 -13.28 23.92 -33.61
CA ILE A 310 -12.83 23.15 -34.76
C ILE A 310 -14.06 22.77 -35.57
N LYS A 311 -14.09 23.16 -36.86
CA LYS A 311 -15.09 22.66 -37.79
C LYS A 311 -14.51 21.48 -38.54
N ALA A 312 -15.03 20.27 -38.27
CA ALA A 312 -14.52 19.04 -38.82
C ALA A 312 -15.63 18.01 -39.06
N TYR A 313 -15.39 17.10 -40.00
CA TYR A 313 -16.26 15.94 -40.25
C TYR A 313 -16.03 14.85 -39.20
N PRO A 314 -16.93 13.85 -39.11
CA PRO A 314 -16.69 12.67 -38.30
C PRO A 314 -15.31 12.06 -38.60
N GLY A 315 -14.52 11.78 -37.55
CA GLY A 315 -13.15 11.30 -37.65
C GLY A 315 -12.38 11.50 -36.35
N VAL A 316 -11.14 11.05 -36.34
CA VAL A 316 -10.22 11.14 -35.22
C VAL A 316 -9.11 12.13 -35.58
N TYR A 317 -8.93 13.16 -34.77
CA TYR A 317 -7.96 14.23 -34.98
C TYR A 317 -6.99 14.28 -33.80
N THR A 318 -5.69 14.31 -34.08
CA THR A 318 -4.69 14.56 -33.05
C THR A 318 -4.47 16.07 -32.90
N ILE A 319 -4.54 16.55 -31.67
CA ILE A 319 -4.27 17.94 -31.30
C ILE A 319 -3.05 17.96 -30.39
N THR A 320 -1.98 18.61 -30.83
CA THR A 320 -0.83 18.88 -29.98
C THR A 320 -0.97 20.27 -29.37
N THR A 321 -1.06 20.31 -28.05
CA THR A 321 -1.15 21.56 -27.28
C THR A 321 0.19 21.87 -26.67
N THR A 322 0.66 23.10 -26.79
CA THR A 322 1.97 23.52 -26.27
C THR A 322 1.84 24.74 -25.39
N TYR A 323 2.45 24.69 -24.22
CA TYR A 323 2.61 25.81 -23.31
C TYR A 323 4.00 25.79 -22.68
N ASN A 324 4.69 26.93 -22.66
CA ASN A 324 5.99 27.12 -22.01
C ASN A 324 7.03 26.04 -22.35
N GLY A 325 7.04 25.59 -23.61
CA GLY A 325 7.96 24.56 -24.13
C GLY A 325 7.59 23.11 -23.80
N TYR A 326 6.45 22.88 -23.11
CA TYR A 326 5.91 21.54 -22.89
C TYR A 326 4.72 21.29 -23.81
N SER A 327 4.74 20.15 -24.49
CA SER A 327 3.71 19.75 -25.44
C SER A 327 3.00 18.48 -25.02
N VAL A 328 1.67 18.46 -25.19
CA VAL A 328 0.82 17.29 -24.93
C VAL A 328 -0.01 17.00 -26.18
N GLY A 329 0.09 15.79 -26.70
CA GLY A 329 -0.78 15.28 -27.74
C GLY A 329 -2.05 14.69 -27.14
N LYS A 330 -3.22 15.06 -27.70
CA LYS A 330 -4.53 14.56 -27.32
C LYS A 330 -5.39 14.31 -28.54
N THR A 331 -6.42 13.50 -28.37
CA THR A 331 -7.33 13.09 -29.43
C THR A 331 -8.65 13.81 -29.32
N LEU A 332 -9.11 14.37 -30.42
CA LEU A 332 -10.49 14.81 -30.63
C LEU A 332 -11.16 13.80 -31.57
N GLU A 333 -12.11 13.05 -31.07
CA GLU A 333 -12.95 12.17 -31.86
C GLU A 333 -14.31 12.86 -32.12
N ILE A 334 -14.67 12.99 -33.38
CA ILE A 334 -16.00 13.43 -33.83
C ILE A 334 -16.69 12.22 -34.42
N TYR A 335 -17.87 11.87 -33.91
CA TYR A 335 -18.59 10.69 -34.36
C TYR A 335 -20.05 11.00 -34.72
N ASN A 336 -20.65 10.17 -35.59
CA ASN A 336 -22.07 10.23 -35.85
C ASN A 336 -22.83 9.78 -34.60
N ASN A 337 -23.79 10.57 -34.17
CA ASN A 337 -24.59 10.29 -32.99
C ASN A 337 -25.76 9.36 -33.34
N GLU A 338 -25.51 8.07 -33.43
CA GLU A 338 -26.52 7.05 -33.74
C GLU A 338 -27.51 6.83 -32.58
N THR A 339 -27.09 7.08 -31.35
CA THR A 339 -27.87 6.81 -30.13
C THR A 339 -28.51 8.02 -29.48
N GLY A 340 -28.13 9.24 -29.87
CA GLY A 340 -28.58 10.48 -29.22
C GLY A 340 -27.88 10.83 -27.90
N PHE A 341 -27.01 9.93 -27.35
CA PHE A 341 -26.34 10.12 -26.07
C PHE A 341 -24.91 10.59 -26.24
N LYS A 342 -24.44 11.41 -25.29
CA LYS A 342 -23.06 11.91 -25.26
C LYS A 342 -22.10 10.79 -24.94
N ARG A 343 -21.11 10.59 -25.79
CA ARG A 343 -20.04 9.61 -25.65
C ARG A 343 -18.71 10.31 -25.32
N TYR A 344 -18.00 9.78 -24.34
CA TYR A 344 -16.67 10.24 -23.94
C TYR A 344 -15.64 9.14 -24.20
N ASN A 345 -14.54 9.45 -24.84
CA ASN A 345 -13.40 8.56 -24.92
C ASN A 345 -12.57 8.70 -23.63
N LEU A 346 -12.52 7.66 -22.79
CA LEU A 346 -11.78 7.65 -21.54
C LEU A 346 -10.29 7.37 -21.74
N GLY A 347 -9.93 6.68 -22.82
CA GLY A 347 -8.56 6.39 -23.19
C GLY A 347 -8.44 5.20 -24.14
N SER A 348 -7.25 5.09 -24.74
CA SER A 348 -6.88 4.00 -25.67
C SER A 348 -5.43 3.60 -25.43
N ASN A 349 -5.15 2.31 -25.60
CA ASN A 349 -3.80 1.76 -25.63
C ASN A 349 -3.77 0.55 -26.59
N GLU A 350 -2.69 -0.22 -26.59
CA GLU A 350 -2.55 -1.42 -27.44
C GLU A 350 -3.61 -2.50 -27.15
N ASN A 351 -4.27 -2.46 -25.98
CA ASN A 351 -5.31 -3.41 -25.62
C ASN A 351 -6.67 -3.04 -26.22
N GLY A 352 -6.91 -1.75 -26.54
CA GLY A 352 -8.18 -1.27 -27.09
C GLY A 352 -8.55 0.13 -26.63
N THR A 353 -9.85 0.43 -26.62
CA THR A 353 -10.41 1.75 -26.30
C THR A 353 -11.58 1.62 -25.34
N VAL A 354 -11.73 2.54 -24.41
CA VAL A 354 -12.85 2.61 -23.48
C VAL A 354 -13.67 3.88 -23.70
N TYR A 355 -14.99 3.69 -23.87
CA TYR A 355 -15.95 4.77 -24.00
C TYR A 355 -16.89 4.81 -22.80
N LEU A 356 -17.33 6.01 -22.45
CA LEU A 356 -18.36 6.25 -21.45
C LEU A 356 -19.56 6.97 -22.09
N TYR A 357 -20.73 6.36 -22.02
CA TYR A 357 -22.01 6.97 -22.37
C TYR A 357 -22.68 7.43 -21.08
N LYS A 358 -23.01 8.71 -20.99
CA LYS A 358 -23.54 9.32 -19.76
C LYS A 358 -24.98 9.74 -19.87
N SER A 359 -25.65 9.73 -18.72
CA SER A 359 -26.94 10.38 -18.52
C SER A 359 -28.06 9.76 -19.35
N ILE A 360 -28.09 8.43 -19.45
CA ILE A 360 -29.17 7.67 -20.05
C ILE A 360 -30.31 7.55 -19.02
N GLY A 361 -31.54 7.82 -19.39
CA GLY A 361 -32.69 7.73 -18.51
C GLY A 361 -33.00 9.04 -17.76
N ASN A 362 -33.55 8.90 -16.54
CA ASN A 362 -33.95 10.05 -15.72
C ASN A 362 -32.76 10.78 -15.12
N THR A 363 -32.33 11.84 -15.76
CA THR A 363 -31.17 12.66 -15.33
C THR A 363 -31.39 13.42 -14.02
N SER A 364 -32.66 13.54 -13.57
CA SER A 364 -32.99 14.18 -12.28
C SER A 364 -32.96 13.17 -11.12
N SER A 365 -32.80 11.88 -11.39
CA SER A 365 -32.71 10.85 -10.36
C SER A 365 -31.45 10.99 -9.51
N LYS A 366 -31.62 10.85 -8.19
CA LYS A 366 -30.50 10.74 -7.25
C LYS A 366 -29.82 9.35 -7.31
N VAL A 367 -30.51 8.35 -7.85
CA VAL A 367 -29.96 7.00 -8.04
C VAL A 367 -29.26 6.97 -9.39
N ARG A 368 -27.95 6.75 -9.34
CA ARG A 368 -27.12 6.59 -10.54
C ARG A 368 -26.53 5.20 -10.58
N VAL A 369 -26.73 4.50 -11.69
CA VAL A 369 -26.24 3.13 -11.90
C VAL A 369 -25.30 3.12 -13.10
N ALA A 370 -24.15 2.49 -12.94
CA ALA A 370 -23.23 2.27 -14.04
C ALA A 370 -23.21 0.80 -14.47
N TYR A 371 -23.22 0.55 -15.77
CA TYR A 371 -22.97 -0.74 -16.36
C TYR A 371 -21.59 -0.76 -17.03
N ILE A 372 -20.86 -1.85 -16.84
CA ILE A 372 -19.60 -2.12 -17.53
C ILE A 372 -19.86 -3.25 -18.52
N ILE A 373 -19.58 -3.02 -19.79
CA ILE A 373 -19.75 -3.97 -20.88
C ILE A 373 -18.48 -4.07 -21.73
N GLY A 374 -18.25 -5.23 -22.36
CA GLY A 374 -17.13 -5.43 -23.27
C GLY A 374 -15.82 -5.88 -22.62
N VAL A 375 -15.83 -6.24 -21.32
CA VAL A 375 -14.64 -6.77 -20.64
C VAL A 375 -14.14 -8.05 -21.35
N HIS A 376 -15.03 -8.87 -21.85
CA HIS A 376 -14.68 -10.06 -22.63
C HIS A 376 -15.22 -9.96 -24.06
N VAL A 377 -14.33 -10.16 -25.03
CA VAL A 377 -14.58 -9.95 -26.47
C VAL A 377 -15.72 -10.82 -27.02
N THR A 378 -15.88 -12.03 -26.48
CA THR A 378 -16.85 -13.03 -26.97
C THR A 378 -18.27 -12.84 -26.44
N GLU A 379 -18.50 -11.88 -25.56
CA GLU A 379 -19.79 -11.69 -24.87
C GLU A 379 -20.67 -10.59 -25.52
N ASN A 380 -20.43 -10.30 -26.79
CA ASN A 380 -21.04 -9.17 -27.52
C ASN A 380 -22.58 -9.16 -27.54
N ALA A 381 -23.24 -10.32 -27.57
CA ALA A 381 -24.71 -10.39 -27.68
C ALA A 381 -25.42 -9.77 -26.47
N VAL A 382 -24.97 -10.12 -25.25
CA VAL A 382 -25.51 -9.57 -24.00
C VAL A 382 -25.19 -8.08 -23.90
N HIS A 383 -23.94 -7.69 -24.20
CA HIS A 383 -23.50 -6.30 -24.13
C HIS A 383 -24.29 -5.40 -25.09
N LYS A 384 -24.51 -5.90 -26.32
CA LYS A 384 -25.34 -5.19 -27.32
C LYS A 384 -26.78 -5.05 -26.87
N ALA A 385 -27.38 -6.14 -26.37
CA ALA A 385 -28.77 -6.13 -25.92
C ALA A 385 -28.99 -5.13 -24.77
N LEU A 386 -28.10 -5.13 -23.77
CA LEU A 386 -28.14 -4.14 -22.66
C LEU A 386 -28.05 -2.72 -23.20
N PHE A 387 -27.06 -2.45 -24.05
CA PHE A 387 -26.82 -1.13 -24.61
C PHE A 387 -28.05 -0.63 -25.40
N ASP A 388 -28.57 -1.46 -26.29
CA ASP A 388 -29.72 -1.11 -27.15
C ASP A 388 -31.00 -0.88 -26.32
N GLU A 389 -31.30 -1.72 -25.33
CA GLU A 389 -32.47 -1.57 -24.48
C GLU A 389 -32.42 -0.31 -23.60
N LEU A 390 -31.30 -0.05 -22.95
CA LEU A 390 -31.13 1.16 -22.12
C LEU A 390 -31.25 2.44 -22.96
N THR A 391 -30.63 2.46 -24.14
CA THR A 391 -30.66 3.64 -25.00
C THR A 391 -32.05 3.84 -25.63
N LYS A 392 -32.69 2.76 -26.10
CA LYS A 392 -34.03 2.80 -26.70
C LYS A 392 -35.11 3.23 -25.70
N LYS A 393 -35.05 2.69 -24.48
CA LYS A 393 -36.03 2.95 -23.42
C LYS A 393 -35.66 4.09 -22.48
N SER A 394 -34.71 4.92 -22.85
CA SER A 394 -34.20 5.99 -21.98
C SER A 394 -35.30 6.89 -21.39
N GLY A 395 -36.35 7.21 -22.17
CA GLY A 395 -37.46 8.04 -21.70
C GLY A 395 -38.37 7.37 -20.67
N GLU A 396 -38.28 6.04 -20.50
CA GLU A 396 -39.11 5.22 -19.61
C GLU A 396 -38.36 4.82 -18.33
N LEU A 397 -37.04 5.11 -18.24
CA LEU A 397 -36.21 4.65 -17.14
C LEU A 397 -36.35 5.56 -15.92
N ASN A 398 -36.50 4.96 -14.75
CA ASN A 398 -36.68 5.68 -13.47
C ASN A 398 -35.39 6.26 -12.91
N TYR A 399 -34.22 5.71 -13.27
CA TYR A 399 -32.91 6.11 -12.74
C TYR A 399 -32.03 6.69 -13.84
N CYS A 400 -30.91 7.30 -13.42
CA CYS A 400 -29.88 7.76 -14.33
C CYS A 400 -28.83 6.66 -14.53
N TYR A 401 -28.54 6.33 -15.77
CA TYR A 401 -27.61 5.26 -16.12
C TYR A 401 -26.42 5.82 -16.92
N ASP A 402 -25.26 5.25 -16.60
CA ASP A 402 -24.04 5.45 -17.39
C ASP A 402 -23.55 4.08 -17.89
N ILE A 403 -22.96 4.01 -19.08
CA ILE A 403 -22.44 2.76 -19.66
C ILE A 403 -20.96 2.94 -19.98
N TYR A 404 -20.11 2.17 -19.34
CA TYR A 404 -18.72 1.99 -19.70
C TYR A 404 -18.62 0.88 -20.74
N LYS A 405 -18.23 1.25 -21.97
CA LYS A 405 -18.08 0.30 -23.08
C LYS A 405 -16.62 0.09 -23.40
N ILE A 406 -16.13 -1.11 -23.13
CA ILE A 406 -14.77 -1.54 -23.44
C ILE A 406 -14.76 -2.18 -24.83
N ASN A 407 -13.94 -1.64 -25.72
CA ASN A 407 -13.69 -2.18 -27.05
C ASN A 407 -12.26 -2.74 -27.08
N VAL A 408 -12.13 -4.04 -26.90
CA VAL A 408 -10.83 -4.73 -26.95
C VAL A 408 -10.36 -4.83 -28.41
N THR A 409 -9.09 -4.54 -28.65
CA THR A 409 -8.39 -4.87 -29.89
C THR A 409 -7.86 -6.30 -29.78
N PRO A 410 -8.48 -7.30 -30.40
CA PRO A 410 -8.08 -8.69 -30.20
C PRO A 410 -6.75 -9.02 -30.87
N ILE A 411 -6.00 -9.93 -30.27
CA ILE A 411 -4.80 -10.57 -30.85
C ILE A 411 -5.12 -12.05 -31.00
N GLY A 412 -4.81 -12.63 -32.16
CA GLY A 412 -5.14 -14.03 -32.44
C GLY A 412 -6.64 -14.26 -32.53
N LYS A 413 -7.12 -15.36 -31.95
CA LYS A 413 -8.56 -15.67 -31.93
C LYS A 413 -9.25 -14.90 -30.78
N PRO A 414 -10.47 -14.36 -31.00
CA PRO A 414 -11.20 -13.61 -29.96
C PRO A 414 -11.37 -14.37 -28.62
N ILE A 415 -11.49 -15.70 -28.70
CA ILE A 415 -11.67 -16.57 -27.52
C ILE A 415 -10.40 -16.75 -26.66
N ASP A 416 -9.23 -16.39 -27.17
CA ASP A 416 -7.97 -16.58 -26.44
C ASP A 416 -7.95 -15.79 -25.12
N ASP A 417 -7.45 -16.40 -24.07
CA ASP A 417 -7.39 -15.81 -22.71
C ASP A 417 -6.66 -14.47 -22.66
N ILE A 418 -5.71 -14.27 -23.58
CA ILE A 418 -5.01 -12.98 -23.73
C ILE A 418 -6.00 -11.83 -23.98
N ASN A 419 -7.04 -12.06 -24.78
CA ASN A 419 -8.05 -11.03 -25.10
C ASN A 419 -8.98 -10.76 -23.91
N ARG A 420 -9.26 -11.76 -23.08
CA ARG A 420 -9.96 -11.58 -21.80
C ARG A 420 -9.13 -10.68 -20.86
N MET A 421 -7.84 -10.95 -20.73
CA MET A 421 -6.93 -10.13 -19.92
C MET A 421 -6.84 -8.70 -20.45
N ARG A 422 -6.77 -8.48 -21.75
CA ARG A 422 -6.73 -7.14 -22.36
C ARG A 422 -7.95 -6.30 -21.96
N GLY A 423 -9.14 -6.89 -21.96
CA GLY A 423 -10.35 -6.20 -21.52
C GLY A 423 -10.36 -5.89 -20.02
N GLN A 424 -9.85 -6.80 -19.20
CA GLN A 424 -9.69 -6.57 -17.74
C GLN A 424 -8.70 -5.44 -17.45
N LEU A 425 -7.57 -5.37 -18.17
CA LEU A 425 -6.59 -4.30 -18.06
C LEU A 425 -7.18 -2.94 -18.48
N LEU A 426 -7.94 -2.89 -19.57
CA LEU A 426 -8.67 -1.67 -19.97
C LEU A 426 -9.68 -1.23 -18.90
N GLY A 427 -10.41 -2.17 -18.29
CA GLY A 427 -11.29 -1.90 -17.16
C GLY A 427 -10.55 -1.29 -15.97
N ARG A 428 -9.44 -1.90 -15.59
CA ARG A 428 -8.59 -1.42 -14.49
C ARG A 428 -8.07 0.00 -14.75
N ASP A 429 -7.55 0.25 -15.95
CA ASP A 429 -6.78 1.46 -16.26
C ASP A 429 -7.68 2.67 -16.56
N TYR A 430 -8.88 2.45 -17.13
CA TYR A 430 -9.76 3.54 -17.59
C TYR A 430 -11.14 3.55 -16.90
N VAL A 431 -11.75 2.40 -16.63
CA VAL A 431 -13.08 2.34 -16.00
C VAL A 431 -13.00 2.61 -14.50
N VAL A 432 -12.12 1.89 -13.80
CA VAL A 432 -12.01 1.96 -12.33
C VAL A 432 -11.74 3.39 -11.84
N PRO A 433 -10.74 4.13 -12.34
CA PRO A 433 -10.48 5.49 -11.87
C PRO A 433 -11.64 6.45 -12.12
N GLU A 434 -12.34 6.29 -13.25
CA GLU A 434 -13.48 7.16 -13.58
C GLU A 434 -14.74 6.78 -12.79
N ALA A 435 -15.00 5.48 -12.58
CA ALA A 435 -16.15 5.02 -11.80
C ALA A 435 -16.06 5.48 -10.32
N ILE A 436 -14.87 5.45 -9.73
CA ILE A 436 -14.63 5.93 -8.36
C ILE A 436 -14.98 7.42 -8.20
N LYS A 437 -14.71 8.24 -9.22
CA LYS A 437 -15.00 9.69 -9.18
C LYS A 437 -16.49 10.03 -9.29
N ASN A 438 -17.30 9.15 -9.88
CA ASN A 438 -18.66 9.48 -10.28
C ASN A 438 -19.75 9.16 -9.24
N ASN A 439 -19.41 8.65 -8.03
CA ASN A 439 -20.34 8.39 -6.91
C ASN A 439 -21.61 7.63 -7.33
N TYR A 440 -21.46 6.45 -7.91
CA TYR A 440 -22.61 5.62 -8.30
C TYR A 440 -23.28 4.96 -7.09
N SER A 441 -24.60 4.80 -7.17
CA SER A 441 -25.38 4.00 -6.23
C SER A 441 -25.12 2.49 -6.42
N LEU A 442 -24.72 2.10 -7.63
CA LEU A 442 -24.38 0.72 -8.00
C LEU A 442 -23.54 0.72 -9.27
N VAL A 443 -22.54 -0.14 -9.33
CA VAL A 443 -21.81 -0.49 -10.57
C VAL A 443 -21.97 -1.98 -10.84
N VAL A 444 -22.41 -2.33 -12.06
CA VAL A 444 -22.66 -3.70 -12.48
C VAL A 444 -21.72 -4.08 -13.64
N ASP A 445 -20.93 -5.11 -13.45
CA ASP A 445 -20.13 -5.74 -14.51
C ASP A 445 -20.97 -6.84 -15.18
N VAL A 446 -21.20 -6.70 -16.49
CA VAL A 446 -22.14 -7.54 -17.23
C VAL A 446 -21.39 -8.54 -18.08
N HIS A 447 -21.73 -9.81 -17.90
CA HIS A 447 -21.12 -10.95 -18.58
C HIS A 447 -22.15 -11.87 -19.22
N SER A 448 -21.70 -12.67 -20.20
CA SER A 448 -22.43 -13.73 -20.80
C SER A 448 -21.94 -15.10 -20.30
N ASN A 449 -22.88 -16.01 -20.04
CA ASN A 449 -22.57 -17.40 -19.80
C ASN A 449 -23.09 -18.24 -20.97
N GLN A 450 -22.22 -18.62 -21.88
CA GLN A 450 -22.58 -19.43 -23.07
C GLN A 450 -22.83 -20.93 -22.78
N GLY A 451 -23.17 -21.25 -21.52
CA GLY A 451 -23.70 -22.58 -21.21
C GLY A 451 -22.66 -23.69 -20.98
N GLY A 452 -21.42 -23.36 -20.69
CA GLY A 452 -20.39 -24.38 -20.43
C GLY A 452 -19.53 -24.14 -19.21
N ALA A 453 -19.41 -22.88 -18.77
CA ALA A 453 -18.47 -22.51 -17.70
C ALA A 453 -19.07 -22.63 -16.29
N TYR A 454 -20.40 -22.48 -16.14
CA TYR A 454 -21.08 -22.51 -14.84
C TYR A 454 -22.33 -23.36 -14.88
N VAL A 455 -22.64 -24.01 -13.76
CA VAL A 455 -23.82 -24.90 -13.60
C VAL A 455 -25.14 -24.11 -13.72
N ILE A 456 -25.13 -22.82 -13.39
CA ILE A 456 -26.27 -21.92 -13.46
C ILE A 456 -26.07 -20.94 -14.62
N THR A 457 -27.04 -20.80 -15.49
CA THR A 457 -26.95 -20.00 -16.72
C THR A 457 -27.15 -18.51 -16.49
N ASN A 458 -28.16 -18.15 -15.67
CA ASN A 458 -28.50 -16.77 -15.36
C ASN A 458 -28.35 -16.52 -13.86
N PHE A 459 -27.42 -15.71 -13.47
CA PHE A 459 -27.15 -15.42 -12.04
C PHE A 459 -26.55 -14.05 -11.84
N ALA A 460 -26.63 -13.57 -10.60
CA ALA A 460 -25.93 -12.38 -10.15
C ALA A 460 -25.34 -12.62 -8.75
N PHE A 461 -24.30 -11.86 -8.41
CA PHE A 461 -23.66 -11.92 -7.10
C PHE A 461 -22.91 -10.63 -6.76
N ALA A 462 -22.62 -10.43 -5.49
CA ALA A 462 -21.78 -9.37 -4.99
C ALA A 462 -20.33 -9.88 -4.84
N PRO A 463 -19.36 -9.44 -5.65
CA PRO A 463 -18.01 -10.03 -5.67
C PRO A 463 -17.24 -9.83 -4.35
N ALA A 464 -17.44 -8.70 -3.67
CA ALA A 464 -16.78 -8.38 -2.40
C ALA A 464 -17.46 -8.97 -1.17
N GLN A 465 -18.66 -9.55 -1.31
CA GLN A 465 -19.45 -10.11 -0.21
C GLN A 465 -19.76 -9.13 0.94
N ASP A 466 -19.66 -7.82 0.71
CA ASP A 466 -20.07 -6.81 1.68
C ASP A 466 -21.60 -6.73 1.80
N ASN A 467 -22.08 -6.24 2.97
CA ASN A 467 -23.52 -6.27 3.28
C ASN A 467 -24.36 -5.42 2.33
N VAL A 468 -23.85 -4.28 1.85
CA VAL A 468 -24.60 -3.38 0.96
C VAL A 468 -24.71 -3.96 -0.43
N SER A 469 -23.60 -4.40 -1.02
CA SER A 469 -23.56 -5.03 -2.33
C SER A 469 -24.39 -6.31 -2.36
N LYS A 470 -24.34 -7.14 -1.30
CA LYS A 470 -25.18 -8.33 -1.12
C LYS A 470 -26.66 -8.00 -1.10
N ALA A 471 -27.07 -7.03 -0.28
CA ALA A 471 -28.47 -6.63 -0.18
C ALA A 471 -29.03 -6.16 -1.52
N ILE A 472 -28.23 -5.39 -2.29
CA ILE A 472 -28.60 -4.93 -3.62
C ILE A 472 -28.68 -6.11 -4.61
N ALA A 473 -27.67 -6.99 -4.62
CA ALA A 473 -27.66 -8.17 -5.50
C ALA A 473 -28.87 -9.09 -5.22
N THR A 474 -29.17 -9.37 -3.95
CA THR A 474 -30.34 -10.16 -3.53
C THR A 474 -31.63 -9.50 -3.98
N LYS A 475 -31.75 -8.17 -3.85
CA LYS A 475 -32.93 -7.45 -4.35
C LYS A 475 -33.08 -7.57 -5.86
N ILE A 476 -32.00 -7.39 -6.63
CA ILE A 476 -32.02 -7.57 -8.09
C ILE A 476 -32.49 -8.98 -8.47
N ILE A 477 -32.01 -10.00 -7.76
CA ILE A 477 -32.39 -11.41 -8.00
C ILE A 477 -33.87 -11.62 -7.69
N ASN A 478 -34.35 -11.12 -6.55
CA ASN A 478 -35.76 -11.28 -6.15
C ASN A 478 -36.72 -10.55 -7.08
N ASP A 479 -36.34 -9.39 -7.60
CA ASP A 479 -37.14 -8.62 -8.55
C ASP A 479 -37.11 -9.22 -9.99
N ASN A 480 -36.19 -10.18 -10.25
CA ASN A 480 -36.03 -10.82 -11.56
C ASN A 480 -36.07 -12.36 -11.47
N PRO A 481 -37.25 -12.99 -11.62
CA PRO A 481 -37.43 -14.44 -11.43
C PRO A 481 -36.54 -15.34 -12.30
N GLY A 482 -35.96 -14.79 -13.37
CA GLY A 482 -35.00 -15.49 -14.24
C GLY A 482 -33.56 -15.55 -13.72
N LEU A 483 -33.23 -14.75 -12.69
CA LEU A 483 -31.90 -14.73 -12.08
C LEU A 483 -31.86 -15.61 -10.84
N LYS A 484 -30.70 -16.21 -10.59
CA LYS A 484 -30.41 -16.98 -9.37
C LYS A 484 -29.22 -16.38 -8.64
N GLU A 485 -29.14 -16.59 -7.35
CA GLU A 485 -27.93 -16.31 -6.59
C GLU A 485 -26.91 -17.43 -6.82
N TYR A 486 -25.74 -17.09 -7.30
CA TYR A 486 -24.65 -18.05 -7.47
C TYR A 486 -23.31 -17.34 -7.40
N PHE A 487 -22.43 -17.80 -6.53
CA PHE A 487 -21.09 -17.26 -6.34
C PHE A 487 -20.06 -18.22 -6.97
N PRO A 488 -19.47 -17.87 -8.12
CA PRO A 488 -18.50 -18.73 -8.77
C PRO A 488 -17.26 -18.96 -7.92
N ALA A 489 -16.76 -20.20 -7.90
CA ALA A 489 -15.53 -20.56 -7.18
C ALA A 489 -14.28 -19.88 -7.76
N SER A 490 -14.31 -19.54 -9.06
CA SER A 490 -13.24 -18.80 -9.74
C SER A 490 -13.80 -17.54 -10.38
N GLN A 491 -13.13 -16.41 -10.15
CA GLN A 491 -13.53 -15.09 -10.64
C GLN A 491 -12.31 -14.40 -11.26
N THR A 492 -12.36 -14.09 -12.56
CA THR A 492 -11.23 -13.49 -13.28
C THR A 492 -11.35 -11.97 -13.44
N SER A 493 -12.56 -11.45 -13.72
CA SER A 493 -12.82 -10.01 -13.91
C SER A 493 -12.85 -9.20 -12.60
N PRO A 494 -13.53 -9.66 -11.52
CA PRO A 494 -13.70 -8.87 -10.31
C PRO A 494 -12.41 -8.30 -9.70
N PRO A 495 -11.28 -9.02 -9.62
CA PRO A 495 -10.05 -8.49 -9.09
C PRO A 495 -9.53 -7.24 -9.81
N TYR A 496 -9.81 -7.10 -11.10
CA TYR A 496 -9.36 -6.00 -11.95
C TYR A 496 -10.36 -4.85 -12.03
N VAL A 497 -11.65 -5.11 -11.88
CA VAL A 497 -12.72 -4.16 -12.21
C VAL A 497 -13.58 -3.85 -10.97
N THR A 498 -14.43 -4.78 -10.54
CA THR A 498 -15.45 -4.49 -9.50
C THR A 498 -14.90 -4.38 -8.09
N LEU A 499 -13.94 -5.22 -7.70
CA LEU A 499 -13.35 -5.17 -6.36
C LEU A 499 -12.60 -3.86 -6.05
N PRO A 500 -11.79 -3.28 -6.97
CA PRO A 500 -11.22 -1.95 -6.75
C PRO A 500 -12.26 -0.84 -6.58
N ILE A 501 -13.35 -0.87 -7.36
CA ILE A 501 -14.46 0.09 -7.25
C ILE A 501 -15.16 -0.05 -5.89
N GLN A 502 -15.46 -1.28 -5.48
CA GLN A 502 -16.12 -1.56 -4.20
C GLN A 502 -15.26 -1.10 -3.00
N LYS A 503 -13.94 -1.31 -3.07
CA LYS A 503 -13.00 -0.83 -2.02
C LYS A 503 -13.03 0.68 -1.82
N SER A 504 -13.48 1.46 -2.81
CA SER A 504 -13.68 2.91 -2.68
C SER A 504 -15.01 3.30 -2.02
N GLY A 505 -15.85 2.32 -1.67
CA GLY A 505 -17.14 2.53 -1.03
C GLY A 505 -18.35 2.48 -1.97
N THR A 506 -18.15 2.26 -3.28
CA THR A 506 -19.25 2.14 -4.25
C THR A 506 -19.74 0.69 -4.31
N PRO A 507 -21.03 0.40 -4.08
CA PRO A 507 -21.58 -0.95 -4.20
C PRO A 507 -21.40 -1.54 -5.59
N THR A 508 -21.06 -2.84 -5.69
CA THR A 508 -20.85 -3.51 -6.96
C THR A 508 -21.59 -4.84 -7.04
N ALA A 509 -22.03 -5.19 -8.26
CA ALA A 509 -22.56 -6.50 -8.60
C ALA A 509 -21.96 -7.01 -9.91
N VAL A 510 -21.99 -8.32 -10.08
CA VAL A 510 -21.63 -8.99 -11.33
C VAL A 510 -22.85 -9.79 -11.78
N SER A 511 -23.23 -9.64 -13.06
CA SER A 511 -24.38 -10.34 -13.63
C SER A 511 -23.92 -11.18 -14.81
N TYR A 512 -24.36 -12.44 -14.83
CA TYR A 512 -24.19 -13.37 -15.93
C TYR A 512 -25.57 -13.75 -16.51
N THR A 513 -25.73 -13.57 -17.81
CA THR A 513 -26.96 -13.93 -18.49
C THR A 513 -26.67 -14.72 -19.76
N HIS A 514 -27.56 -15.62 -20.12
CA HIS A 514 -27.50 -16.39 -21.37
C HIS A 514 -28.58 -15.90 -22.32
N LEU A 515 -28.16 -15.35 -23.47
CA LEU A 515 -29.07 -15.06 -24.57
C LEU A 515 -29.05 -16.22 -25.57
N THR A 516 -30.18 -16.92 -25.72
CA THR A 516 -30.40 -17.82 -26.85
C THR A 516 -30.78 -16.96 -28.05
N LEU A 517 -29.86 -16.81 -28.99
CA LEU A 517 -30.24 -16.30 -30.32
C LEU A 517 -31.17 -17.28 -31.00
N PRO A 518 -32.24 -16.81 -31.73
CA PRO A 518 -33.01 -17.66 -32.61
C PRO A 518 -32.07 -18.39 -33.57
N THR A 519 -32.33 -19.66 -33.81
CA THR A 519 -31.49 -20.57 -34.60
C THR A 519 -31.27 -20.14 -36.06
N THR A 520 -31.88 -19.05 -36.52
CA THR A 520 -31.77 -18.52 -37.88
C THR A 520 -30.64 -17.49 -38.09
N GLU A 521 -29.94 -17.07 -37.04
CA GLU A 521 -28.81 -16.10 -37.15
C GLU A 521 -27.44 -16.70 -36.77
N ARG A 522 -27.26 -18.02 -36.96
CA ARG A 522 -25.95 -18.65 -36.92
C ARG A 522 -25.34 -18.67 -38.32
N VAL A 523 -24.76 -17.56 -38.74
CA VAL A 523 -23.76 -17.52 -39.83
C VAL A 523 -22.58 -16.69 -39.43
#